data_8001ec9f3ca6a4e98ad0a40546bc80b9
#
_entry.id   8001ec9f3ca6a4e98ad0a40546bc80b9
#
_cell.length_a   1.000
_cell.length_b   1.000
_cell.length_c   1.000
_cell.angle_alpha   90.00
_cell.angle_beta   90.00
_cell.angle_gamma   90.00
#
_symmetry.space_group_name_H-M   'P 1'
#
loop_
_entity.id
_entity.type
_entity.pdbx_description
1 polymer ?
#
loop_
_entity_poly.entity_id
_entity_poly.type
_entity_poly.pdbx_seq_one_letter_code
_entity_poly.pdbx_strand_id
1 'polypeptide(L)'
;MIFVAGAAAASPDAAPLPAGARVQVGFSPGKTAQETVISAIRSARSEILVAAFNFTSKPVAGALAAAAQRGVTVKIVADAKANDRYTAITFLANKGIPVAVNSRYSYMHNKFMVIDGDAVETGSFNYSAGAADRNAENVIWLSGVPDVAAQYRQEFSRLWQESEPLPPRY
;
A
#
# COMPACT_ATOMS: atom_id res chain seq x y z
N MET A 1 -44.09 6.40 8.89
CA MET A 1 -42.79 7.09 8.93
C MET A 1 -41.84 6.19 9.72
N ILE A 2 -41.02 5.39 9.01
CA ILE A 2 -40.15 4.39 9.63
C ILE A 2 -38.81 5.07 9.81
N PHE A 3 -38.40 5.32 11.05
CA PHE A 3 -37.04 5.74 11.38
C PHE A 3 -36.12 4.53 11.25
N VAL A 4 -35.32 4.50 10.20
CA VAL A 4 -34.14 3.59 10.13
C VAL A 4 -33.09 4.21 11.03
N ALA A 5 -32.93 3.66 12.24
CA ALA A 5 -31.80 3.99 13.10
C ALA A 5 -30.52 3.47 12.40
N GLY A 6 -29.73 4.39 11.86
CA GLY A 6 -28.39 4.07 11.39
C GLY A 6 -27.57 3.55 12.57
N ALA A 7 -27.14 2.29 12.50
CA ALA A 7 -26.18 1.76 13.45
C ALA A 7 -24.89 2.58 13.33
N ALA A 8 -24.57 3.36 14.36
CA ALA A 8 -23.28 4.00 14.47
C ALA A 8 -22.24 2.86 14.50
N ALA A 9 -21.31 2.87 13.56
CA ALA A 9 -20.18 1.94 13.60
C ALA A 9 -19.44 2.21 14.92
N ALA A 10 -19.34 1.17 15.77
CA ALA A 10 -18.54 1.25 16.99
C ALA A 10 -17.09 1.57 16.59
N SER A 11 -16.49 2.53 17.28
CA SER A 11 -15.05 2.76 17.13
C SER A 11 -14.31 1.48 17.46
N PRO A 12 -13.33 1.06 16.64
CA PRO A 12 -12.58 -0.14 16.97
C PRO A 12 -11.87 0.07 18.32
N ASP A 13 -12.06 -0.87 19.24
CA ASP A 13 -11.37 -0.85 20.53
C ASP A 13 -9.86 -0.97 20.31
N ALA A 14 -9.08 -0.16 21.07
CA ALA A 14 -7.63 -0.27 21.05
C ALA A 14 -7.22 -1.63 21.63
N ALA A 15 -6.44 -2.39 20.88
CA ALA A 15 -5.89 -3.67 21.31
C ALA A 15 -4.37 -3.58 21.49
N PRO A 16 -3.78 -4.28 22.49
CA PRO A 16 -2.34 -4.36 22.60
C PRO A 16 -1.74 -5.09 21.40
N LEU A 17 -0.50 -4.72 21.04
CA LEU A 17 0.21 -5.48 20.02
C LEU A 17 0.53 -6.89 20.51
N PRO A 18 0.48 -7.91 19.62
CA PRO A 18 0.83 -9.28 19.98
C PRO A 18 2.27 -9.41 20.52
N ALA A 19 2.51 -10.40 21.37
CA ALA A 19 3.86 -10.73 21.77
C ALA A 19 4.71 -11.11 20.55
N GLY A 20 5.90 -10.52 20.41
CA GLY A 20 6.78 -10.74 19.27
C GLY A 20 6.52 -9.80 18.07
N ALA A 21 5.50 -8.93 18.13
CA ALA A 21 5.33 -7.87 17.13
C ALA A 21 6.55 -6.96 17.10
N ARG A 22 6.92 -6.52 15.89
CA ARG A 22 8.06 -5.62 15.67
C ARG A 22 7.58 -4.35 14.99
N VAL A 23 8.23 -3.25 15.34
CA VAL A 23 7.98 -1.94 14.76
C VAL A 23 9.29 -1.40 14.20
N GLN A 24 9.27 -0.97 12.94
CA GLN A 24 10.33 -0.20 12.33
C GLN A 24 9.77 1.14 11.85
N VAL A 25 10.50 2.21 12.04
CA VAL A 25 10.11 3.57 11.67
C VAL A 25 11.15 4.16 10.74
N GLY A 26 10.69 4.86 9.72
CA GLY A 26 11.55 5.59 8.79
C GLY A 26 11.05 7.00 8.54
N PHE A 27 11.97 7.90 8.25
CA PHE A 27 11.68 9.30 7.94
C PHE A 27 12.39 9.75 6.68
N SER A 28 11.86 10.79 6.03
CA SER A 28 12.55 11.55 4.98
C SER A 28 12.51 13.06 5.30
N PRO A 29 13.46 13.85 4.78
CA PRO A 29 14.60 13.41 3.99
C PRO A 29 15.59 12.60 4.84
N GLY A 30 16.45 11.79 4.21
CA GLY A 30 17.45 10.98 4.92
C GLY A 30 17.40 9.48 4.58
N LYS A 31 16.54 9.10 3.64
CA LYS A 31 16.41 7.77 3.02
C LYS A 31 15.78 6.68 3.89
N THR A 32 15.70 6.82 5.22
CA THR A 32 15.20 5.73 6.08
C THR A 32 13.74 5.40 5.81
N ALA A 33 12.89 6.34 5.37
CA ALA A 33 11.52 6.05 4.95
C ALA A 33 11.51 5.10 3.74
N GLN A 34 12.23 5.42 2.66
CA GLN A 34 12.29 4.56 1.47
C GLN A 34 12.95 3.20 1.77
N GLU A 35 14.00 3.18 2.59
CA GLU A 35 14.66 1.94 3.00
C GLU A 35 13.73 1.03 3.81
N THR A 36 12.90 1.60 4.69
CA THR A 36 11.87 0.85 5.44
C THR A 36 10.84 0.23 4.49
N VAL A 37 10.30 1.00 3.53
CA VAL A 37 9.38 0.49 2.51
C VAL A 37 10.02 -0.65 1.70
N ILE A 38 11.24 -0.48 1.21
CA ILE A 38 11.94 -1.50 0.42
C ILE A 38 12.24 -2.75 1.27
N SER A 39 12.62 -2.59 2.53
CA SER A 39 12.84 -3.70 3.44
C SER A 39 11.56 -4.50 3.70
N ALA A 40 10.43 -3.83 3.88
CA ALA A 40 9.13 -4.45 4.00
C ALA A 40 8.78 -5.28 2.74
N ILE A 41 8.96 -4.73 1.54
CA ILE A 41 8.75 -5.45 0.27
C ILE A 41 9.66 -6.67 0.13
N ARG A 42 10.94 -6.53 0.51
CA ARG A 42 11.92 -7.62 0.43
C ARG A 42 11.63 -8.76 1.42
N SER A 43 10.98 -8.48 2.54
CA SER A 43 10.61 -9.50 3.53
C SER A 43 9.48 -10.41 3.04
N ALA A 44 8.69 -9.98 2.06
CA ALA A 44 7.53 -10.72 1.55
C ALA A 44 7.90 -12.08 0.97
N ARG A 45 7.09 -13.09 1.31
CA ARG A 45 7.24 -14.50 0.88
C ARG A 45 6.08 -14.99 0.04
N SER A 46 4.87 -14.48 0.24
CA SER A 46 3.65 -14.96 -0.42
C SER A 46 2.84 -13.86 -1.10
N GLU A 47 2.64 -12.70 -0.46
CA GLU A 47 1.73 -11.69 -0.98
C GLU A 47 2.12 -10.27 -0.55
N ILE A 48 1.90 -9.31 -1.46
CA ILE A 48 1.92 -7.86 -1.17
C ILE A 48 0.69 -7.21 -1.80
N LEU A 49 -0.12 -6.55 -0.97
CA LEU A 49 -1.26 -5.73 -1.39
C LEU A 49 -0.90 -4.27 -1.19
N VAL A 50 -0.91 -3.47 -2.24
CA VAL A 50 -0.45 -2.07 -2.24
C VAL A 50 -1.60 -1.12 -2.52
N ALA A 51 -1.86 -0.17 -1.64
CA ALA A 51 -2.67 1.01 -1.90
C ALA A 51 -1.77 2.24 -2.01
N ALA A 52 -1.84 2.96 -3.13
CA ALA A 52 -0.94 4.06 -3.43
C ALA A 52 -1.67 5.29 -3.98
N PHE A 53 -1.45 6.44 -3.38
CA PHE A 53 -1.90 7.70 -3.99
C PHE A 53 -1.04 8.04 -5.20
N ASN A 54 0.14 8.60 -5.01
CA ASN A 54 1.10 8.91 -6.08
C ASN A 54 2.20 7.85 -6.09
N PHE A 55 2.38 7.19 -7.24
CA PHE A 55 3.37 6.13 -7.37
C PHE A 55 4.30 6.36 -8.57
N THR A 56 5.43 6.99 -8.32
CA THR A 56 6.46 7.33 -9.32
C THR A 56 7.86 6.81 -8.96
N SER A 57 8.04 6.22 -7.77
CA SER A 57 9.32 5.73 -7.28
C SER A 57 9.82 4.51 -8.07
N LYS A 58 10.89 4.68 -8.83
CA LYS A 58 11.56 3.57 -9.52
C LYS A 58 12.14 2.51 -8.56
N PRO A 59 12.79 2.90 -7.42
CA PRO A 59 13.28 1.91 -6.46
C PRO A 59 12.16 1.04 -5.86
N VAL A 60 11.03 1.64 -5.48
CA VAL A 60 9.88 0.88 -4.93
C VAL A 60 9.26 -0.01 -5.99
N ALA A 61 9.05 0.50 -7.22
CA ALA A 61 8.54 -0.30 -8.33
C ALA A 61 9.46 -1.47 -8.68
N GLY A 62 10.77 -1.24 -8.71
CA GLY A 62 11.77 -2.29 -8.93
C GLY A 62 11.73 -3.37 -7.85
N ALA A 63 11.57 -2.99 -6.58
CA ALA A 63 11.45 -3.93 -5.47
C ALA A 63 10.17 -4.80 -5.58
N LEU A 64 9.02 -4.21 -5.96
CA LEU A 64 7.78 -4.96 -6.19
C LEU A 64 7.89 -5.90 -7.38
N ALA A 65 8.49 -5.44 -8.49
CA ALA A 65 8.74 -6.31 -9.65
C ALA A 65 9.66 -7.49 -9.29
N ALA A 66 10.70 -7.25 -8.50
CA ALA A 66 11.59 -8.30 -8.01
C ALA A 66 10.86 -9.28 -7.05
N ALA A 67 9.94 -8.78 -6.21
CA ALA A 67 9.11 -9.65 -5.37
C ALA A 67 8.22 -10.57 -6.23
N ALA A 68 7.57 -10.03 -7.26
CA ALA A 68 6.77 -10.82 -8.20
C ALA A 68 7.62 -11.88 -8.93
N GLN A 69 8.85 -11.55 -9.33
CA GLN A 69 9.79 -12.51 -9.93
C GLN A 69 10.19 -13.65 -8.97
N ARG A 70 10.18 -13.40 -7.65
CA ARG A 70 10.39 -14.45 -6.63
C ARG A 70 9.16 -15.33 -6.41
N GLY A 71 8.04 -15.07 -7.08
CA GLY A 71 6.78 -15.80 -6.91
C GLY A 71 5.82 -15.19 -5.89
N VAL A 72 6.12 -13.99 -5.36
CA VAL A 72 5.20 -13.27 -4.48
C VAL A 72 4.03 -12.72 -5.29
N THR A 73 2.81 -12.95 -4.84
CA THR A 73 1.61 -12.37 -5.43
C THR A 73 1.55 -10.89 -5.09
N VAL A 74 1.65 -10.00 -6.09
CA VAL A 74 1.56 -8.55 -5.90
C VAL A 74 0.28 -8.03 -6.56
N LYS A 75 -0.50 -7.21 -5.83
CA LYS A 75 -1.66 -6.48 -6.37
C LYS A 75 -1.59 -5.03 -5.94
N ILE A 76 -2.00 -4.11 -6.83
CA ILE A 76 -1.87 -2.67 -6.61
C ILE A 76 -3.19 -1.97 -6.92
N VAL A 77 -3.67 -1.16 -5.99
CA VAL A 77 -4.69 -0.13 -6.23
C VAL A 77 -4.03 1.23 -6.17
N ALA A 78 -4.20 2.04 -7.20
CA ALA A 78 -3.64 3.39 -7.27
C ALA A 78 -4.72 4.43 -7.56
N ASP A 79 -4.51 5.67 -7.11
CA ASP A 79 -5.38 6.79 -7.47
C ASP A 79 -5.31 7.08 -8.98
N ALA A 80 -6.46 7.24 -9.61
CA ALA A 80 -6.53 7.46 -11.06
C ALA A 80 -6.01 8.83 -11.49
N LYS A 81 -6.14 9.85 -10.64
CA LYS A 81 -5.78 11.24 -10.97
C LYS A 81 -4.30 11.54 -10.69
N ALA A 82 -3.73 10.90 -9.66
CA ALA A 82 -2.35 11.09 -9.27
C ALA A 82 -1.35 10.25 -10.08
N ASN A 83 -1.85 9.36 -10.95
CA ASN A 83 -1.03 8.44 -11.74
C ASN A 83 -1.43 8.49 -13.22
N ASP A 84 -0.60 9.10 -14.03
CA ASP A 84 -0.75 9.11 -15.47
C ASP A 84 -0.16 7.86 -16.15
N ARG A 85 -0.19 7.83 -17.50
CA ARG A 85 0.29 6.71 -18.30
C ARG A 85 1.79 6.40 -18.19
N TYR A 86 2.58 7.31 -17.61
CA TYR A 86 4.04 7.19 -17.53
C TYR A 86 4.54 6.95 -16.11
N THR A 87 3.65 6.61 -15.18
CA THR A 87 4.01 6.32 -13.79
C THR A 87 4.47 4.88 -13.58
N ALA A 88 4.94 4.61 -12.37
CA ALA A 88 5.40 3.29 -11.97
C ALA A 88 4.32 2.20 -12.10
N ILE A 89 3.03 2.56 -11.98
CA ILE A 89 1.92 1.59 -12.10
C ILE A 89 1.81 1.01 -13.51
N THR A 90 2.04 1.82 -14.56
CA THR A 90 2.07 1.32 -15.94
C THR A 90 3.23 0.36 -16.16
N PHE A 91 4.41 0.67 -15.64
CA PHE A 91 5.56 -0.25 -15.67
C PHE A 91 5.24 -1.59 -15.00
N LEU A 92 4.58 -1.57 -13.83
CA LEU A 92 4.23 -2.78 -13.08
C LEU A 92 3.15 -3.59 -13.80
N ALA A 93 2.13 -2.93 -14.37
CA ALA A 93 1.12 -3.60 -15.19
C ALA A 93 1.75 -4.30 -16.41
N ASN A 94 2.72 -3.64 -17.09
CA ASN A 94 3.45 -4.23 -18.22
C ASN A 94 4.34 -5.43 -17.80
N LYS A 95 4.68 -5.55 -16.51
CA LYS A 95 5.35 -6.72 -15.93
C LYS A 95 4.38 -7.84 -15.54
N GLY A 96 3.09 -7.70 -15.85
CA GLY A 96 2.06 -8.68 -15.54
C GLY A 96 1.53 -8.62 -14.10
N ILE A 97 1.89 -7.59 -13.34
CA ILE A 97 1.37 -7.37 -11.99
C ILE A 97 -0.05 -6.79 -12.11
N PRO A 98 -1.08 -7.39 -11.48
CA PRO A 98 -2.42 -6.83 -11.43
C PRO A 98 -2.44 -5.45 -10.80
N VAL A 99 -2.85 -4.45 -11.58
CA VAL A 99 -3.02 -3.06 -11.15
C VAL A 99 -4.45 -2.63 -11.43
N ALA A 100 -5.08 -1.94 -10.49
CA ALA A 100 -6.34 -1.27 -10.67
C ALA A 100 -6.23 0.21 -10.31
N VAL A 101 -7.04 1.06 -10.94
CA VAL A 101 -7.08 2.51 -10.69
C VAL A 101 -8.43 2.89 -10.10
N ASN A 102 -8.38 3.68 -9.03
CA ASN A 102 -9.56 4.15 -8.31
C ASN A 102 -9.86 5.60 -8.69
N SER A 103 -11.05 5.84 -9.23
CA SER A 103 -11.58 7.17 -9.58
C SER A 103 -12.78 7.57 -8.74
N ARG A 104 -13.20 6.74 -7.78
CA ARG A 104 -14.43 6.92 -7.02
C ARG A 104 -14.38 8.11 -6.06
N TYR A 105 -13.20 8.37 -5.48
CA TYR A 105 -13.00 9.45 -4.52
C TYR A 105 -12.44 10.70 -5.19
N SER A 106 -12.50 11.84 -4.48
CA SER A 106 -11.72 13.02 -4.88
C SER A 106 -10.25 12.67 -5.02
N TYR A 107 -9.74 11.88 -4.05
CA TYR A 107 -8.44 11.20 -4.09
C TYR A 107 -8.53 9.89 -3.31
N MET A 108 -8.09 8.78 -3.89
CA MET A 108 -7.76 7.58 -3.14
C MET A 108 -6.39 7.80 -2.48
N HIS A 109 -6.40 8.44 -1.31
CA HIS A 109 -5.20 9.04 -0.69
C HIS A 109 -4.44 8.10 0.25
N ASN A 110 -4.82 6.82 0.31
CA ASN A 110 -4.14 5.81 1.10
C ASN A 110 -2.71 5.54 0.60
N LYS A 111 -1.83 5.25 1.53
CA LYS A 111 -0.46 4.77 1.31
C LYS A 111 -0.21 3.67 2.31
N PHE A 112 -0.38 2.43 1.89
CA PHE A 112 -0.08 1.27 2.73
C PHE A 112 0.24 0.02 1.91
N MET A 113 0.91 -0.91 2.53
CA MET A 113 1.09 -2.27 2.05
C MET A 113 0.66 -3.27 3.12
N VAL A 114 -0.04 -4.33 2.70
CA VAL A 114 -0.23 -5.52 3.52
C VAL A 114 0.71 -6.59 3.00
N ILE A 115 1.49 -7.20 3.89
CA ILE A 115 2.54 -8.15 3.52
C ILE A 115 2.25 -9.47 4.23
N ASP A 116 2.11 -10.54 3.44
CA ASP A 116 1.90 -11.92 3.89
C ASP A 116 0.71 -12.12 4.87
N GLY A 117 -0.21 -11.15 4.95
CA GLY A 117 -1.31 -11.16 5.90
C GLY A 117 -0.90 -11.03 7.38
N ASP A 118 0.35 -10.66 7.65
CA ASP A 118 0.95 -10.59 8.98
C ASP A 118 1.61 -9.24 9.28
N ALA A 119 1.83 -8.42 8.26
CA ALA A 119 2.51 -7.14 8.40
C ALA A 119 1.81 -6.03 7.64
N VAL A 120 1.99 -4.80 8.12
CA VAL A 120 1.48 -3.56 7.50
C VAL A 120 2.58 -2.52 7.45
N GLU A 121 2.78 -1.93 6.29
CA GLU A 121 3.57 -0.70 6.09
C GLU A 121 2.59 0.44 5.80
N THR A 122 2.75 1.59 6.46
CA THR A 122 1.91 2.77 6.22
C THR A 122 2.60 4.05 6.71
N GLY A 123 2.05 5.20 6.32
CA GLY A 123 2.53 6.51 6.74
C GLY A 123 2.10 7.64 5.82
N SER A 124 2.79 8.77 5.90
CA SER A 124 2.57 9.90 4.99
C SER A 124 3.29 9.72 3.64
N PHE A 125 4.25 8.79 3.56
CA PHE A 125 5.17 8.61 2.47
C PHE A 125 4.46 8.14 1.19
N ASN A 126 4.34 9.03 0.19
CA ASN A 126 3.99 8.61 -1.17
C ASN A 126 5.15 7.81 -1.77
N TYR A 127 4.86 6.80 -2.57
CA TYR A 127 5.90 6.03 -3.27
C TYR A 127 6.47 6.84 -4.45
N SER A 128 7.14 7.96 -4.12
CA SER A 128 7.64 8.93 -5.08
C SER A 128 9.04 9.44 -4.72
N ALA A 129 9.79 9.92 -5.71
CA ALA A 129 11.10 10.53 -5.48
C ALA A 129 11.00 11.81 -4.62
N GLY A 130 9.91 12.58 -4.79
CA GLY A 130 9.68 13.77 -3.95
C GLY A 130 9.53 13.43 -2.48
N ALA A 131 8.81 12.35 -2.16
CA ALA A 131 8.66 11.88 -0.79
C ALA A 131 9.99 11.36 -0.21
N ALA A 132 10.84 10.73 -1.02
CA ALA A 132 12.12 10.20 -0.57
C ALA A 132 13.15 11.31 -0.28
N ASP A 133 13.20 12.34 -1.13
CA ASP A 133 14.38 13.23 -1.19
C ASP A 133 14.09 14.66 -0.73
N ARG A 134 12.84 15.12 -0.77
CA ARG A 134 12.49 16.54 -0.61
C ARG A 134 11.47 16.83 0.48
N ASN A 135 10.54 15.92 0.72
CA ASN A 135 9.49 16.11 1.71
C ASN A 135 9.92 15.61 3.09
N ALA A 136 9.30 16.17 4.13
CA ALA A 136 9.33 15.57 5.47
C ALA A 136 8.19 14.53 5.53
N GLU A 137 8.54 13.25 5.57
CA GLU A 137 7.59 12.14 5.59
C GLU A 137 7.93 11.14 6.70
N ASN A 138 6.96 10.31 7.03
CA ASN A 138 7.13 9.20 7.95
C ASN A 138 6.62 7.89 7.33
N VAL A 139 7.20 6.79 7.79
CA VAL A 139 6.79 5.41 7.51
C VAL A 139 6.85 4.63 8.79
N ILE A 140 5.86 3.79 9.03
CA ILE A 140 5.89 2.74 10.04
C ILE A 140 5.68 1.40 9.37
N TRP A 141 6.48 0.40 9.74
CA TRP A 141 6.31 -0.98 9.35
C TRP A 141 6.12 -1.84 10.60
N LEU A 142 4.93 -2.43 10.72
CA LEU A 142 4.54 -3.35 11.77
C LEU A 142 4.59 -4.77 11.23
N SER A 143 5.20 -5.70 11.93
CA SER A 143 5.20 -7.13 11.59
C SER A 143 4.84 -7.99 12.80
N GLY A 144 4.29 -9.19 12.55
CA GLY A 144 3.71 -10.01 13.61
C GLY A 144 2.39 -9.43 14.13
N VAL A 145 1.58 -8.82 13.27
CA VAL A 145 0.34 -8.12 13.61
C VAL A 145 -0.84 -8.58 12.73
N PRO A 146 -1.18 -9.88 12.73
CA PRO A 146 -2.17 -10.44 11.80
C PRO A 146 -3.54 -9.76 11.88
N ASP A 147 -4.00 -9.35 13.06
CA ASP A 147 -5.30 -8.70 13.22
C ASP A 147 -5.31 -7.29 12.60
N VAL A 148 -4.22 -6.55 12.70
CA VAL A 148 -4.05 -5.26 12.02
C VAL A 148 -3.98 -5.48 10.51
N ALA A 149 -3.20 -6.46 10.06
CA ALA A 149 -3.07 -6.81 8.65
C ALA A 149 -4.42 -7.23 8.05
N ALA A 150 -5.26 -7.95 8.79
CA ALA A 150 -6.60 -8.34 8.36
C ALA A 150 -7.51 -7.13 8.11
N GLN A 151 -7.46 -6.10 8.95
CA GLN A 151 -8.23 -4.87 8.77
C GLN A 151 -7.78 -4.09 7.51
N TYR A 152 -6.47 -3.95 7.30
CA TYR A 152 -5.92 -3.31 6.09
C TYR A 152 -6.19 -4.14 4.82
N ARG A 153 -6.18 -5.47 4.92
CA ARG A 153 -6.60 -6.36 3.82
C ARG A 153 -8.07 -6.15 3.45
N GLN A 154 -8.94 -6.00 4.43
CA GLN A 154 -10.36 -5.72 4.18
C GLN A 154 -10.54 -4.39 3.47
N GLU A 155 -9.82 -3.34 3.89
CA GLU A 155 -9.82 -2.03 3.22
C GLU A 155 -9.26 -2.13 1.80
N PHE A 156 -8.14 -2.83 1.59
CA PHE A 156 -7.62 -3.08 0.24
C PHE A 156 -8.64 -3.79 -0.64
N SER A 157 -9.33 -4.81 -0.13
CA SER A 157 -10.35 -5.56 -0.88
C SER A 157 -11.51 -4.67 -1.29
N ARG A 158 -11.95 -3.77 -0.41
CA ARG A 158 -12.99 -2.78 -0.72
C ARG A 158 -12.53 -1.84 -1.84
N LEU A 159 -11.33 -1.26 -1.71
CA LEU A 159 -10.74 -0.38 -2.73
C LEU A 159 -10.58 -1.10 -4.07
N TRP A 160 -10.14 -2.37 -4.05
CA TRP A 160 -9.98 -3.19 -5.25
C TRP A 160 -11.30 -3.38 -5.99
N GLN A 161 -12.39 -3.72 -5.27
CA GLN A 161 -13.73 -3.91 -5.84
C GLN A 161 -14.31 -2.62 -6.44
N GLU A 162 -13.89 -1.47 -5.96
CA GLU A 162 -14.33 -0.15 -6.41
C GLU A 162 -13.45 0.45 -7.52
N SER A 163 -12.49 -0.31 -8.03
CA SER A 163 -11.46 0.16 -8.96
C SER A 163 -11.56 -0.53 -10.32
N GLU A 164 -11.08 0.15 -11.36
CA GLU A 164 -11.04 -0.38 -12.73
C GLU A 164 -9.66 -0.98 -13.04
N PRO A 165 -9.60 -2.16 -13.68
CA PRO A 165 -8.33 -2.75 -14.08
C PRO A 165 -7.52 -1.83 -14.98
N LEU A 166 -6.22 -1.71 -14.74
CA LEU A 166 -5.27 -1.07 -15.64
C LEU A 166 -4.61 -2.14 -16.51
N PRO A 167 -4.99 -2.28 -17.79
CA PRO A 167 -4.39 -3.28 -18.66
C PRO A 167 -2.95 -2.92 -19.01
N PRO A 168 -2.09 -3.91 -19.30
CA PRO A 168 -0.80 -3.67 -19.93
C PRO A 168 -0.96 -2.89 -21.24
N ARG A 169 -0.01 -2.02 -21.55
CA ARG A 169 -0.07 -1.17 -22.76
C ARG A 169 0.95 -1.54 -23.84
N TYR A 170 1.87 -2.47 -23.52
CA TYR A 170 2.89 -2.96 -24.45
C TYR A 170 3.10 -4.47 -24.28
#